data_e836e526902cd245fcc19eb5a4415998
#
_entry.id   e836e526902cd245fcc19eb5a4415998
#
_cell.length_a   1.000
_cell.length_b   1.000
_cell.length_c   1.000
_cell.angle_alpha   90.00
_cell.angle_beta   90.00
_cell.angle_gamma   90.00
#
_symmetry.space_group_name_H-M   'P 1'
#
loop_
_entity.id
_entity.type
_entity.pdbx_description
1 polymer ?
#
loop_
_entity_poly.entity_id
_entity_poly.type
_entity_poly.pdbx_seq_one_letter_code
_entity_poly.pdbx_strand_id
1 'polypeptide(L)'
;GKEHKSIKEYICSHPESIGIKKVVAAKTEHDLLSGDRLDVYFECWGNKHIAIEVKPSSSPEYDITRGIFQCVKYQAVMDAARVADYGNYNNEVILVLAGVMSDKNKQLANDLAIHYIEQFNILE
;
A
#
# COMPACT_ATOMS: atom_id res chain seq x y z
N GLY A 1 -4.51 -13.52 7.52
CA GLY A 1 -5.59 -14.45 7.37
C GLY A 1 -6.10 -14.56 5.94
N LYS A 2 -7.18 -15.27 5.78
CA LYS A 2 -7.73 -15.59 4.45
C LYS A 2 -8.23 -14.34 3.70
N GLU A 3 -8.91 -13.43 4.40
CA GLU A 3 -9.40 -12.20 3.79
C GLU A 3 -8.25 -11.31 3.31
N HIS A 4 -7.23 -11.15 4.14
CA HIS A 4 -6.04 -10.37 3.80
C HIS A 4 -5.39 -10.91 2.52
N LYS A 5 -5.20 -12.23 2.45
CA LYS A 5 -4.62 -12.90 1.29
C LYS A 5 -5.46 -12.68 0.03
N SER A 6 -6.79 -12.83 0.14
CA SER A 6 -7.70 -12.67 -0.99
C SER A 6 -7.66 -11.25 -1.55
N ILE A 7 -7.65 -10.24 -0.67
CA ILE A 7 -7.60 -8.83 -1.08
C ILE A 7 -6.27 -8.54 -1.76
N LYS A 8 -5.18 -8.98 -1.17
CA LYS A 8 -3.83 -8.78 -1.70
C LYS A 8 -3.69 -9.36 -3.11
N GLU A 9 -4.12 -10.60 -3.30
CA GLU A 9 -4.07 -11.26 -4.60
C GLU A 9 -4.99 -10.58 -5.62
N TYR A 10 -6.19 -10.16 -5.19
CA TYR A 10 -7.11 -9.46 -6.06
C TYR A 10 -6.54 -8.13 -6.55
N ILE A 11 -6.02 -7.30 -5.65
CA ILE A 11 -5.41 -6.01 -6.01
C ILE A 11 -4.25 -6.21 -6.98
N CYS A 12 -3.40 -7.21 -6.74
CA CYS A 12 -2.27 -7.51 -7.61
C CYS A 12 -2.73 -7.83 -9.04
N SER A 13 -3.83 -8.58 -9.17
CA SER A 13 -4.39 -8.96 -10.46
C SER A 13 -5.29 -7.89 -11.07
N HIS A 14 -5.82 -6.97 -10.25
CA HIS A 14 -6.77 -5.94 -10.66
C HIS A 14 -6.36 -4.57 -10.11
N PRO A 15 -5.21 -4.03 -10.56
CA PRO A 15 -4.74 -2.73 -10.04
C PRO A 15 -5.72 -1.59 -10.33
N GLU A 16 -6.50 -1.69 -11.39
CA GLU A 16 -7.53 -0.72 -11.74
C GLU A 16 -8.61 -0.61 -10.67
N SER A 17 -8.80 -1.64 -9.84
CA SER A 17 -9.78 -1.62 -8.74
C SER A 17 -9.47 -0.55 -7.68
N ILE A 18 -8.22 -0.11 -7.61
CA ILE A 18 -7.79 0.99 -6.73
C ILE A 18 -7.19 2.16 -7.51
N GLY A 19 -7.55 2.27 -8.79
CA GLY A 19 -7.19 3.42 -9.61
C GLY A 19 -5.76 3.41 -10.15
N ILE A 20 -5.06 2.28 -10.06
CA ILE A 20 -3.70 2.16 -10.61
C ILE A 20 -3.79 1.74 -12.08
N LYS A 21 -3.08 2.47 -12.93
CA LYS A 21 -3.07 2.28 -14.38
C LYS A 21 -1.67 2.06 -14.91
N LYS A 22 -1.56 1.50 -16.12
CA LYS A 22 -0.31 1.35 -16.88
C LYS A 22 0.74 0.54 -16.13
N VAL A 23 0.31 -0.53 -15.47
CA VAL A 23 1.19 -1.43 -14.74
C VAL A 23 2.08 -2.20 -15.72
N VAL A 24 3.38 -2.21 -15.46
CA VAL A 24 4.39 -2.96 -16.22
C VAL A 24 4.70 -4.26 -15.49
N ALA A 25 4.80 -4.22 -14.16
CA ALA A 25 5.09 -5.39 -13.34
C ALA A 25 4.33 -5.29 -12.02
N ALA A 26 3.87 -6.43 -11.52
CA ALA A 26 3.14 -6.52 -10.28
C ALA A 26 3.53 -7.79 -9.54
N LYS A 27 3.68 -7.70 -8.22
CA LYS A 27 3.87 -8.88 -7.40
C LYS A 27 3.34 -8.68 -6.00
N THR A 28 2.98 -9.78 -5.35
CA THR A 28 2.67 -9.80 -3.93
C THR A 28 3.94 -10.07 -3.13
N GLU A 29 3.95 -9.64 -1.88
CA GLU A 29 5.01 -9.96 -0.92
C GLU A 29 6.41 -9.54 -1.39
N HIS A 30 6.55 -8.25 -1.70
CA HIS A 30 7.82 -7.66 -2.12
C HIS A 30 8.67 -7.28 -0.91
N ASP A 31 9.90 -7.77 -0.84
CA ASP A 31 10.82 -7.46 0.25
C ASP A 31 11.53 -6.12 0.03
N LEU A 32 11.60 -5.32 1.10
CA LEU A 32 12.38 -4.10 1.13
C LEU A 32 13.76 -4.35 1.77
N LEU A 33 14.71 -3.47 1.50
CA LEU A 33 16.06 -3.56 2.08
C LEU A 33 16.06 -3.52 3.60
N SER A 34 15.05 -2.91 4.21
CA SER A 34 14.88 -2.86 5.67
C SER A 34 14.48 -4.20 6.28
N GLY A 35 14.13 -5.19 5.47
CA GLY A 35 13.57 -6.45 5.93
C GLY A 35 12.04 -6.45 6.01
N ASP A 36 11.40 -5.30 5.81
CA ASP A 36 9.94 -5.24 5.72
C ASP A 36 9.47 -5.86 4.42
N ARG A 37 8.24 -6.37 4.43
CA ARG A 37 7.62 -6.98 3.26
C ARG A 37 6.34 -6.25 2.91
N LEU A 38 6.26 -5.74 1.68
CA LEU A 38 5.07 -5.09 1.15
C LEU A 38 4.04 -6.14 0.74
N ASP A 39 2.76 -5.84 0.94
CA ASP A 39 1.70 -6.75 0.51
C ASP A 39 1.61 -6.85 -1.01
N VAL A 40 1.60 -5.72 -1.71
CA VAL A 40 1.60 -5.65 -3.18
C VAL A 40 2.56 -4.56 -3.63
N TYR A 41 3.23 -4.80 -4.74
CA TYR A 41 4.16 -3.85 -5.33
C TYR A 41 3.94 -3.76 -6.83
N PHE A 42 3.83 -2.53 -7.34
CA PHE A 42 3.65 -2.26 -8.76
C PHE A 42 4.76 -1.38 -9.31
N GLU A 43 5.22 -1.71 -10.50
CA GLU A 43 6.00 -0.80 -11.33
C GLU A 43 5.13 -0.37 -12.49
N CYS A 44 5.04 0.94 -12.71
CA CYS A 44 4.16 1.52 -13.72
C CYS A 44 4.97 2.34 -14.74
N TRP A 45 4.41 2.50 -15.92
CA TRP A 45 4.92 3.45 -16.90
C TRP A 45 4.97 4.86 -16.28
N GLY A 46 5.91 5.67 -16.73
CA GLY A 46 6.11 7.02 -16.17
C GLY A 46 7.01 7.02 -14.95
N ASN A 47 7.81 5.94 -14.78
CA ASN A 47 8.77 5.83 -13.68
C ASN A 47 8.09 5.98 -12.32
N LYS A 48 7.04 5.19 -12.08
CA LYS A 48 6.28 5.22 -10.84
C LYS A 48 6.23 3.84 -10.21
N HIS A 49 6.61 3.76 -8.94
CA HIS A 49 6.52 2.54 -8.14
C HIS A 49 5.48 2.74 -7.04
N ILE A 50 4.60 1.77 -6.86
CA ILE A 50 3.49 1.87 -5.91
C ILE A 50 3.50 0.65 -5.00
N ALA A 51 3.54 0.90 -3.70
CA ALA A 51 3.44 -0.13 -2.66
C ALA A 51 2.06 -0.08 -2.03
N ILE A 52 1.51 -1.24 -1.75
CA ILE A 52 0.20 -1.38 -1.12
C ILE A 52 0.34 -2.12 0.21
N GLU A 53 -0.23 -1.55 1.25
CA GLU A 53 -0.44 -2.21 2.54
C GLU A 53 -1.93 -2.51 2.67
N VAL A 54 -2.29 -3.76 2.99
CA VAL A 54 -3.68 -4.21 3.07
C VAL A 54 -4.06 -4.49 4.52
N LYS A 55 -5.21 -3.96 4.95
CA LYS A 55 -5.80 -4.26 6.25
C LYS A 55 -7.18 -4.90 6.06
N PRO A 56 -7.38 -6.14 6.55
CA PRO A 56 -8.66 -6.81 6.43
C PRO A 56 -9.74 -6.16 7.30
N SER A 57 -11.00 -6.55 7.10
CA SER A 57 -12.13 -5.97 7.83
C SER A 57 -12.07 -6.20 9.33
N SER A 58 -11.37 -7.24 9.78
CA SER A 58 -11.18 -7.56 11.18
C SER A 58 -10.15 -6.70 11.91
N SER A 59 -9.39 -5.87 11.20
CA SER A 59 -8.37 -5.03 11.82
C SER A 59 -9.00 -3.99 12.75
N PRO A 60 -8.66 -3.98 14.05
CA PRO A 60 -9.15 -2.98 14.97
C PRO A 60 -8.47 -1.63 14.74
N GLU A 61 -8.99 -0.58 15.36
CA GLU A 61 -8.49 0.78 15.15
C GLU A 61 -6.98 0.90 15.38
N TYR A 62 -6.45 0.27 16.44
CA TYR A 62 -5.02 0.37 16.74
C TYR A 62 -4.15 -0.28 15.64
N ASP A 63 -4.64 -1.31 14.99
CA ASP A 63 -3.91 -1.98 13.91
C ASP A 63 -3.90 -1.12 12.65
N ILE A 64 -5.00 -0.40 12.39
CA ILE A 64 -5.04 0.59 11.31
C ILE A 64 -4.04 1.72 11.58
N THR A 65 -3.98 2.21 12.82
CA THR A 65 -2.99 3.20 13.23
C THR A 65 -1.57 2.73 12.95
N ARG A 66 -1.27 1.47 13.29
CA ARG A 66 0.03 0.87 12.96
C ARG A 66 0.27 0.83 11.45
N GLY A 67 -0.76 0.49 10.69
CA GLY A 67 -0.68 0.48 9.23
C GLY A 67 -0.30 1.82 8.64
N ILE A 68 -0.86 2.91 9.18
CA ILE A 68 -0.49 4.27 8.76
C ILE A 68 0.99 4.53 9.00
N PHE A 69 1.51 4.21 10.18
CA PHE A 69 2.94 4.38 10.48
C PHE A 69 3.83 3.45 9.65
N GLN A 70 3.37 2.24 9.38
CA GLN A 70 4.08 1.34 8.47
C GLN A 70 4.22 1.95 7.08
N CYS A 71 3.17 2.59 6.57
CA CYS A 71 3.22 3.27 5.27
C CYS A 71 4.22 4.43 5.27
N VAL A 72 4.32 5.19 6.36
CA VAL A 72 5.34 6.24 6.51
C VAL A 72 6.73 5.62 6.41
N LYS A 73 6.96 4.51 7.10
CA LYS A 73 8.23 3.80 7.06
C LYS A 73 8.56 3.28 5.66
N TYR A 74 7.60 2.65 5.00
CA TYR A 74 7.81 2.12 3.65
C TYR A 74 8.18 3.21 2.66
N GLN A 75 7.49 4.34 2.72
CA GLN A 75 7.80 5.49 1.86
C GLN A 75 9.25 5.93 2.06
N ALA A 76 9.69 6.06 3.32
CA ALA A 76 11.04 6.47 3.65
C ALA A 76 12.09 5.45 3.16
N VAL A 77 11.83 4.17 3.37
CA VAL A 77 12.75 3.09 2.94
C VAL A 77 12.86 3.04 1.41
N MET A 78 11.72 3.14 0.71
CA MET A 78 11.70 3.13 -0.76
C MET A 78 12.42 4.35 -1.33
N ASP A 79 12.22 5.52 -0.74
CA ASP A 79 12.89 6.75 -1.19
C ASP A 79 14.39 6.69 -0.93
N ALA A 80 14.81 6.14 0.20
CA ALA A 80 16.22 5.94 0.50
C ALA A 80 16.89 4.97 -0.47
N ALA A 81 16.20 3.87 -0.82
CA ALA A 81 16.70 2.90 -1.80
C ALA A 81 16.85 3.54 -3.18
N ARG A 82 15.86 4.36 -3.59
CA ARG A 82 15.94 5.09 -4.86
C ARG A 82 17.17 5.98 -4.91
N VAL A 83 17.44 6.74 -3.86
CA VAL A 83 18.60 7.63 -3.79
C VAL A 83 19.90 6.81 -3.85
N ALA A 84 19.99 5.72 -3.10
CA ALA A 84 21.17 4.85 -3.08
C ALA A 84 21.46 4.23 -4.44
N ASP A 85 20.42 3.92 -5.23
CA ASP A 85 20.52 3.28 -6.54
C ASP A 85 20.59 4.29 -7.69
N TYR A 86 20.62 5.59 -7.40
CA TYR A 86 20.53 6.65 -8.41
C TYR A 86 19.29 6.50 -9.30
N GLY A 87 18.21 5.97 -8.73
CA GLY A 87 16.99 5.71 -9.47
C GLY A 87 16.25 6.98 -9.86
N ASN A 88 15.57 6.91 -11.01
CA ASN A 88 14.76 8.01 -11.54
C ASN A 88 13.29 7.58 -11.58
N TYR A 89 12.70 7.40 -10.42
CA TYR A 89 11.30 7.02 -10.29
C TYR A 89 10.70 7.63 -9.02
N ASN A 90 9.39 7.76 -8.99
CA ASN A 90 8.65 8.23 -7.81
C ASN A 90 8.05 7.04 -7.08
N ASN A 91 8.08 7.08 -5.77
CA ASN A 91 7.47 6.07 -4.92
C ASN A 91 6.17 6.61 -4.33
N GLU A 92 5.15 5.77 -4.30
CA GLU A 92 3.88 6.05 -3.62
C GLU A 92 3.52 4.84 -2.77
N VAL A 93 2.94 5.08 -1.60
CA VAL A 93 2.42 4.02 -0.73
C VAL A 93 0.94 4.29 -0.49
N ILE A 94 0.12 3.25 -0.65
CA ILE A 94 -1.33 3.33 -0.45
C ILE A 94 -1.74 2.29 0.60
N LEU A 95 -2.50 2.75 1.59
CA LEU A 95 -3.11 1.87 2.60
C LEU A 95 -4.53 1.52 2.14
N VAL A 96 -4.81 0.23 1.98
CA VAL A 96 -6.14 -0.24 1.54
C VAL A 96 -6.80 -1.00 2.68
N LEU A 97 -7.98 -0.52 3.12
CA LEU A 97 -8.76 -1.11 4.18
C LEU A 97 -10.03 -1.75 3.61
N ALA A 98 -10.32 -2.97 4.02
CA ALA A 98 -11.64 -3.57 3.76
C ALA A 98 -12.70 -2.95 4.67
N GLY A 99 -12.33 -2.50 5.87
CA GLY A 99 -13.22 -1.85 6.81
C GLY A 99 -13.27 -0.33 6.64
N VAL A 100 -13.77 0.33 7.69
CA VAL A 100 -13.95 1.78 7.73
C VAL A 100 -12.81 2.41 8.53
N MET A 101 -12.32 3.53 8.04
CA MET A 101 -11.31 4.33 8.75
C MET A 101 -12.01 5.18 9.82
N SER A 102 -11.55 5.11 11.07
CA SER A 102 -12.05 6.00 12.12
C SER A 102 -11.68 7.46 11.85
N ASP A 103 -12.44 8.39 12.40
CA ASP A 103 -12.16 9.82 12.25
C ASP A 103 -10.76 10.18 12.75
N LYS A 104 -10.34 9.57 13.87
CA LYS A 104 -9.01 9.74 14.44
C LYS A 104 -7.93 9.32 13.43
N ASN A 105 -8.09 8.16 12.81
CA ASN A 105 -7.13 7.65 11.84
C ASN A 105 -7.18 8.41 10.50
N LYS A 106 -8.35 8.93 10.10
CA LYS A 106 -8.44 9.82 8.94
C LYS A 106 -7.60 11.07 9.15
N GLN A 107 -7.70 11.67 10.34
CA GLN A 107 -6.90 12.85 10.67
C GLN A 107 -5.42 12.52 10.68
N LEU A 108 -5.03 11.40 11.27
CA LEU A 108 -3.64 10.97 11.32
C LEU A 108 -3.07 10.73 9.91
N ALA A 109 -3.80 10.01 9.08
CA ALA A 109 -3.39 9.75 7.70
C ALA A 109 -3.24 11.07 6.92
N ASN A 110 -4.17 12.00 7.12
CA ASN A 110 -4.12 13.31 6.49
C ASN A 110 -2.89 14.10 6.95
N ASP A 111 -2.63 14.12 8.26
CA ASP A 111 -1.48 14.84 8.84
C ASP A 111 -0.15 14.27 8.33
N LEU A 112 -0.08 12.97 8.11
CA LEU A 112 1.13 12.28 7.64
C LEU A 112 1.17 12.14 6.11
N ALA A 113 0.19 12.71 5.41
CA ALA A 113 0.08 12.66 3.94
C ALA A 113 0.06 11.21 3.41
N ILE A 114 -0.62 10.31 4.09
CA ILE A 114 -0.79 8.93 3.67
C ILE A 114 -2.08 8.79 2.87
N HIS A 115 -1.94 8.33 1.64
CA HIS A 115 -3.07 7.99 0.77
C HIS A 115 -3.71 6.70 1.27
N TYR A 116 -5.02 6.70 1.46
CA TYR A 116 -5.74 5.49 1.87
C TYR A 116 -7.05 5.32 1.08
N ILE A 117 -7.48 4.07 1.02
CA ILE A 117 -8.76 3.67 0.43
C ILE A 117 -9.46 2.84 1.49
N GLU A 118 -10.71 3.17 1.84
CA GLU A 118 -11.50 2.42 2.81
C GLU A 118 -12.66 1.70 2.13
N GLN A 119 -13.25 0.75 2.85
CA GLN A 119 -14.40 -0.02 2.39
C GLN A 119 -14.16 -0.71 1.03
N PHE A 120 -12.94 -1.18 0.86
CA PHE A 120 -12.58 -1.90 -0.35
C PHE A 120 -13.26 -3.26 -0.37
N ASN A 121 -13.93 -3.56 -1.48
CA ASN A 121 -14.59 -4.85 -1.72
C ASN A 121 -14.11 -5.46 -3.02
N ILE A 122 -13.90 -6.77 -2.97
CA ILE A 122 -13.63 -7.54 -4.19
C ILE A 122 -14.92 -7.60 -5.02
N LEU A 123 -14.83 -7.19 -6.28
CA LEU A 123 -15.95 -7.29 -7.21
C LEU A 123 -15.94 -8.68 -7.85
N GLU A 124 -17.05 -9.37 -7.73
CA GLU A 124 -17.23 -10.70 -8.34
C GLU A 124 -17.89 -10.61 -9.71
#